data_ed47b526ed4490c222de419147d95080
#
_entry.id   ed47b526ed4490c222de419147d95080
#
_cell.length_a   1.000
_cell.length_b   1.000
_cell.length_c   1.000
_cell.angle_alpha   90.00
_cell.angle_beta   90.00
_cell.angle_gamma   90.00
#
_symmetry.space_group_name_H-M   'P 1'
#
loop_
_entity.id
_entity.type
_entity.pdbx_description
1 polymer ?
#
loop_
_entity_poly.entity_id
_entity_poly.type
_entity_poly.pdbx_seq_one_letter_code
_entity_poly.pdbx_strand_id
1 'polypeptide(L)'
;MTPDERRDLRIGAVAAALLACGALRLLLMPDLPPFELVPVLAAGLWFGRRWALIVAALAGAVIAIDAVLLDEADLLVAAAQLALLGLTAYLVSALAERARRADAELQRIRPLQDVLAPRKPPSLPLLELASRYIPAQAGVSGDFYQVAEARNGAAVLVIGDVVGKGLTAARRSIFVRAMVTACAPYLDDPAAILRTVNTELVHQHGASAQFITMLCVVVKPDMTLTWASAGHPPPVALEDGEPLGHLPTGHPLGIAPEIAELEVGHAALPAGGILLYTDGLTDARPPGRSFQPFGESRIGLFLRELDGAAPDEAVEHLTRAAQAFSRGSLPDDLCVVAVRPRFKEQWYESGGAASAVADPAARRAAAEVDAGNSGAAHPEAVHAADSPRAREP
;
A
#
# COMPACT_ATOMS: atom_id res chain seq x y z
N MET A 1 -32.87 -4.75 17.81
CA MET A 1 -33.59 -5.27 16.63
C MET A 1 -32.76 -6.39 16.03
N THR A 2 -33.28 -7.59 16.05
CA THR A 2 -32.61 -8.79 15.53
C THR A 2 -32.47 -8.73 14.00
N PRO A 3 -31.58 -9.52 13.37
CA PRO A 3 -31.50 -9.61 11.90
C PRO A 3 -32.81 -9.98 11.24
N ASP A 4 -33.60 -10.85 11.86
CA ASP A 4 -34.91 -11.28 11.38
C ASP A 4 -35.96 -10.18 11.47
N GLU A 5 -36.04 -9.44 12.58
CA GLU A 5 -36.91 -8.26 12.71
C GLU A 5 -36.64 -7.19 11.64
N ARG A 6 -35.36 -6.97 11.29
CA ARG A 6 -34.98 -6.04 10.20
C ARG A 6 -35.41 -6.55 8.84
N ARG A 7 -35.36 -7.87 8.62
CA ARG A 7 -35.79 -8.49 7.37
C ARG A 7 -37.31 -8.36 7.20
N ASP A 8 -38.05 -8.64 8.24
CA ASP A 8 -39.52 -8.56 8.21
C ASP A 8 -40.00 -7.11 8.03
N LEU A 9 -39.34 -6.16 8.68
CA LEU A 9 -39.62 -4.74 8.49
C LEU A 9 -39.38 -4.29 7.02
N ARG A 10 -38.33 -4.76 6.39
CA ARG A 10 -38.02 -4.45 4.99
C ARG A 10 -39.02 -5.09 4.03
N ILE A 11 -39.43 -6.33 4.29
CA ILE A 11 -40.48 -6.99 3.51
C ILE A 11 -41.80 -6.22 3.61
N GLY A 12 -42.17 -5.84 4.83
CA GLY A 12 -43.36 -5.02 5.07
C GLY A 12 -43.30 -3.67 4.36
N ALA A 13 -42.16 -2.99 4.37
CA ALA A 13 -41.97 -1.72 3.71
C ALA A 13 -42.10 -1.83 2.18
N VAL A 14 -41.51 -2.86 1.55
CA VAL A 14 -41.65 -3.09 0.10
C VAL A 14 -43.10 -3.42 -0.26
N ALA A 15 -43.76 -4.27 0.49
CA ALA A 15 -45.18 -4.60 0.26
C ALA A 15 -46.09 -3.38 0.42
N ALA A 16 -45.92 -2.59 1.47
CA ALA A 16 -46.66 -1.34 1.69
C ALA A 16 -46.43 -0.31 0.57
N ALA A 17 -45.18 -0.16 0.11
CA ALA A 17 -44.84 0.74 -0.99
C ALA A 17 -45.54 0.29 -2.30
N LEU A 18 -45.57 -1.01 -2.59
CA LEU A 18 -46.21 -1.57 -3.77
C LEU A 18 -47.73 -1.34 -3.75
N LEU A 19 -48.37 -1.57 -2.61
CA LEU A 19 -49.79 -1.32 -2.42
C LEU A 19 -50.14 0.19 -2.51
N ALA A 20 -49.31 1.03 -1.92
CA ALA A 20 -49.50 2.49 -1.98
C ALA A 20 -49.32 3.04 -3.41
N CYS A 21 -48.34 2.56 -4.17
CA CYS A 21 -48.14 2.94 -5.57
C CYS A 21 -49.34 2.50 -6.44
N GLY A 22 -49.80 1.26 -6.26
CA GLY A 22 -51.00 0.75 -6.98
C GLY A 22 -52.30 1.52 -6.64
N ALA A 23 -52.52 1.80 -5.35
CA ALA A 23 -53.70 2.58 -4.91
C ALA A 23 -53.62 4.05 -5.41
N LEU A 24 -52.46 4.69 -5.39
CA LEU A 24 -52.25 6.06 -5.86
C LEU A 24 -52.58 6.19 -7.35
N ARG A 25 -52.14 5.20 -8.13
CA ARG A 25 -52.38 5.17 -9.58
C ARG A 25 -53.86 4.98 -9.88
N LEU A 26 -54.52 4.01 -9.24
CA LEU A 26 -55.95 3.72 -9.47
C LEU A 26 -56.88 4.82 -8.99
N LEU A 27 -56.55 5.56 -7.92
CA LEU A 27 -57.46 6.49 -7.26
C LEU A 27 -57.26 7.96 -7.61
N LEU A 28 -56.04 8.38 -7.97
CA LEU A 28 -55.70 9.80 -7.99
C LEU A 28 -55.23 10.31 -9.35
N MET A 29 -54.44 9.59 -10.12
CA MET A 29 -53.85 10.11 -11.37
C MET A 29 -53.29 8.99 -12.27
N PRO A 30 -53.98 8.58 -13.32
CA PRO A 30 -53.52 7.59 -14.28
C PRO A 30 -52.28 8.04 -15.09
N ASP A 31 -52.06 9.34 -15.24
CA ASP A 31 -50.92 9.89 -16.02
C ASP A 31 -49.63 10.08 -15.25
N LEU A 32 -49.53 9.61 -13.99
CA LEU A 32 -48.31 9.74 -13.20
C LEU A 32 -47.18 8.82 -13.72
N PRO A 33 -45.91 9.28 -13.65
CA PRO A 33 -44.79 8.47 -14.02
C PRO A 33 -44.73 7.19 -13.15
N PRO A 34 -44.07 6.10 -13.61
CA PRO A 34 -44.09 4.78 -12.96
C PRO A 34 -43.39 4.80 -11.59
N PHE A 35 -44.14 5.18 -10.54
CA PHE A 35 -43.68 5.11 -9.13
C PHE A 35 -43.42 3.68 -8.67
N GLU A 36 -43.87 2.67 -9.40
CA GLU A 36 -43.60 1.26 -9.19
C GLU A 36 -42.12 0.89 -9.27
N LEU A 37 -41.28 1.77 -9.87
CA LEU A 37 -39.83 1.62 -9.83
C LEU A 37 -39.26 1.63 -8.39
N VAL A 38 -39.85 2.39 -7.47
CA VAL A 38 -39.34 2.53 -6.10
C VAL A 38 -39.35 1.19 -5.35
N PRO A 39 -40.48 0.44 -5.23
CA PRO A 39 -40.48 -0.87 -4.59
C PRO A 39 -39.61 -1.90 -5.32
N VAL A 40 -39.48 -1.85 -6.64
CA VAL A 40 -38.59 -2.72 -7.42
C VAL A 40 -37.12 -2.46 -7.09
N LEU A 41 -36.71 -1.18 -7.02
CA LEU A 41 -35.36 -0.79 -6.61
C LEU A 41 -35.07 -1.23 -5.19
N ALA A 42 -35.96 -1.01 -4.25
CA ALA A 42 -35.82 -1.42 -2.85
C ALA A 42 -35.70 -2.96 -2.71
N ALA A 43 -36.52 -3.71 -3.45
CA ALA A 43 -36.45 -5.16 -3.45
C ALA A 43 -35.11 -5.68 -4.01
N GLY A 44 -34.60 -5.08 -5.09
CA GLY A 44 -33.31 -5.40 -5.70
C GLY A 44 -32.14 -5.17 -4.76
N LEU A 45 -32.13 -4.00 -4.11
CA LEU A 45 -31.08 -3.61 -3.18
C LEU A 45 -31.07 -4.45 -1.90
N TRP A 46 -32.26 -4.76 -1.33
CA TRP A 46 -32.33 -5.42 -0.02
C TRP A 46 -32.35 -6.94 -0.08
N PHE A 47 -33.03 -7.51 -1.07
CA PHE A 47 -33.32 -8.95 -1.12
C PHE A 47 -32.70 -9.66 -2.33
N GLY A 48 -32.22 -8.92 -3.34
CA GLY A 48 -31.53 -9.45 -4.52
C GLY A 48 -32.49 -9.80 -5.68
N ARG A 49 -31.88 -10.44 -6.71
CA ARG A 49 -32.48 -10.62 -8.03
C ARG A 49 -33.83 -11.29 -8.05
N ARG A 50 -34.02 -12.35 -7.26
CA ARG A 50 -35.28 -13.09 -7.24
C ARG A 50 -36.44 -12.22 -6.77
N TRP A 51 -36.24 -11.46 -5.70
CA TRP A 51 -37.25 -10.56 -5.15
C TRP A 51 -37.52 -9.34 -6.02
N ALA A 52 -36.49 -8.79 -6.64
CA ALA A 52 -36.67 -7.69 -7.60
C ALA A 52 -37.56 -8.10 -8.79
N LEU A 53 -37.33 -9.31 -9.31
CA LEU A 53 -38.16 -9.83 -10.41
C LEU A 53 -39.59 -10.14 -10.00
N ILE A 54 -39.79 -10.65 -8.80
CA ILE A 54 -41.15 -10.90 -8.25
C ILE A 54 -41.89 -9.56 -8.10
N VAL A 55 -41.25 -8.56 -7.49
CA VAL A 55 -41.86 -7.23 -7.31
C VAL A 55 -42.10 -6.55 -8.65
N ALA A 56 -41.20 -6.67 -9.61
CA ALA A 56 -41.40 -6.16 -10.96
C ALA A 56 -42.57 -6.86 -11.69
N ALA A 57 -42.72 -8.17 -11.52
CA ALA A 57 -43.86 -8.90 -12.10
C ALA A 57 -45.18 -8.48 -11.47
N LEU A 58 -45.24 -8.28 -10.14
CA LEU A 58 -46.42 -7.76 -9.44
C LEU A 58 -46.75 -6.33 -9.88
N ALA A 59 -45.76 -5.45 -9.98
CA ALA A 59 -45.95 -4.08 -10.49
C ALA A 59 -46.46 -4.10 -11.94
N GLY A 60 -45.90 -5.00 -12.76
CA GLY A 60 -46.36 -5.19 -14.14
C GLY A 60 -47.78 -5.69 -14.25
N ALA A 61 -48.24 -6.58 -13.33
CA ALA A 61 -49.61 -7.01 -13.29
C ALA A 61 -50.58 -5.87 -12.94
N VAL A 62 -50.20 -4.96 -12.04
CA VAL A 62 -50.95 -3.74 -11.71
C VAL A 62 -51.09 -2.86 -12.95
N ILE A 63 -49.99 -2.62 -13.69
CA ILE A 63 -50.01 -1.82 -14.94
C ILE A 63 -50.91 -2.46 -16.01
N ALA A 64 -50.86 -3.77 -16.15
CA ALA A 64 -51.67 -4.49 -17.11
C ALA A 64 -53.20 -4.44 -16.77
N ILE A 65 -53.53 -4.57 -15.48
CA ILE A 65 -54.91 -4.45 -15.00
C ILE A 65 -55.46 -3.03 -15.26
N ASP A 66 -54.64 -2.01 -14.97
CA ASP A 66 -54.98 -0.61 -15.17
C ASP A 66 -55.25 -0.30 -16.66
N ALA A 67 -54.38 -0.77 -17.54
CA ALA A 67 -54.55 -0.62 -18.99
C ALA A 67 -55.85 -1.28 -19.51
N VAL A 68 -56.27 -2.39 -18.91
CA VAL A 68 -57.54 -3.07 -19.32
C VAL A 68 -58.78 -2.36 -18.78
N LEU A 69 -58.68 -1.83 -17.53
CA LEU A 69 -59.86 -1.20 -16.87
C LEU A 69 -60.16 0.19 -17.43
N LEU A 70 -59.19 0.92 -17.91
CA LEU A 70 -59.34 2.30 -18.40
C LEU A 70 -59.60 2.40 -19.92
N ASP A 71 -59.66 1.28 -20.61
CA ASP A 71 -59.85 1.19 -22.09
C ASP A 71 -58.86 2.05 -22.93
N GLU A 72 -57.75 2.44 -22.27
CA GLU A 72 -56.62 3.19 -22.88
C GLU A 72 -55.51 2.22 -23.26
N ALA A 73 -55.83 1.23 -24.10
CA ALA A 73 -54.86 0.23 -24.48
C ALA A 73 -53.83 0.72 -25.51
N ASP A 74 -52.96 1.64 -25.13
CA ASP A 74 -51.71 1.78 -25.86
C ASP A 74 -50.73 0.64 -25.42
N LEU A 75 -50.92 -0.49 -26.08
CA LEU A 75 -50.21 -1.73 -25.83
C LEU A 75 -48.67 -1.53 -25.92
N LEU A 76 -48.23 -0.54 -26.72
CA LEU A 76 -46.83 -0.20 -26.85
C LEU A 76 -46.27 0.50 -25.63
N VAL A 77 -47.05 1.41 -25.02
CA VAL A 77 -46.65 2.11 -23.79
C VAL A 77 -46.59 1.13 -22.63
N ALA A 78 -47.57 0.26 -22.46
CA ALA A 78 -47.58 -0.77 -21.42
C ALA A 78 -46.41 -1.75 -21.57
N ALA A 79 -46.11 -2.19 -22.80
CA ALA A 79 -44.97 -3.06 -23.09
C ALA A 79 -43.61 -2.37 -22.80
N ALA A 80 -43.48 -1.08 -23.13
CA ALA A 80 -42.29 -0.29 -22.83
C ALA A 80 -42.07 -0.11 -21.33
N GLN A 81 -43.14 0.13 -20.55
CA GLN A 81 -43.07 0.23 -19.08
C GLN A 81 -42.66 -1.10 -18.44
N LEU A 82 -43.22 -2.23 -18.88
CA LEU A 82 -42.82 -3.57 -18.41
C LEU A 82 -41.37 -3.88 -18.76
N ALA A 83 -40.92 -3.57 -19.95
CA ALA A 83 -39.53 -3.76 -20.34
C ALA A 83 -38.58 -2.90 -19.49
N LEU A 84 -38.95 -1.65 -19.20
CA LEU A 84 -38.15 -0.75 -18.34
C LEU A 84 -38.08 -1.28 -16.90
N LEU A 85 -39.19 -1.75 -16.32
CA LEU A 85 -39.23 -2.33 -14.99
C LEU A 85 -38.34 -3.58 -14.92
N GLY A 86 -38.44 -4.46 -15.91
CA GLY A 86 -37.63 -5.69 -15.96
C GLY A 86 -36.13 -5.38 -16.11
N LEU A 87 -35.77 -4.43 -16.97
CA LEU A 87 -34.39 -3.99 -17.17
C LEU A 87 -33.83 -3.35 -15.89
N THR A 88 -34.59 -2.47 -15.26
CA THR A 88 -34.17 -1.81 -14.01
C THR A 88 -33.98 -2.83 -12.88
N ALA A 89 -34.92 -3.77 -12.71
CA ALA A 89 -34.81 -4.86 -11.74
C ALA A 89 -33.55 -5.70 -11.97
N TYR A 90 -33.25 -6.00 -13.22
CA TYR A 90 -32.06 -6.76 -13.60
C TYR A 90 -30.77 -6.00 -13.30
N LEU A 91 -30.65 -4.74 -13.76
CA LEU A 91 -29.43 -3.93 -13.59
C LEU A 91 -29.12 -3.67 -12.11
N VAL A 92 -30.12 -3.24 -11.34
CA VAL A 92 -29.94 -2.94 -9.91
C VAL A 92 -29.55 -4.20 -9.13
N SER A 93 -30.20 -5.33 -9.41
CA SER A 93 -29.87 -6.60 -8.76
C SER A 93 -28.46 -7.08 -9.13
N ALA A 94 -28.06 -6.93 -10.40
CA ALA A 94 -26.73 -7.33 -10.84
C ALA A 94 -25.63 -6.47 -10.19
N LEU A 95 -25.87 -5.15 -10.06
CA LEU A 95 -24.96 -4.24 -9.36
C LEU A 95 -24.89 -4.55 -7.86
N ALA A 96 -26.04 -4.76 -7.21
CA ALA A 96 -26.12 -5.12 -5.80
C ALA A 96 -25.44 -6.47 -5.51
N GLU A 97 -25.56 -7.46 -6.39
CA GLU A 97 -24.88 -8.75 -6.25
C GLU A 97 -23.36 -8.60 -6.41
N ARG A 98 -22.89 -7.77 -7.36
CA ARG A 98 -21.46 -7.47 -7.52
C ARG A 98 -20.89 -6.80 -6.27
N ALA A 99 -21.58 -5.78 -5.75
CA ALA A 99 -21.17 -5.10 -4.53
C ALA A 99 -21.09 -6.08 -3.32
N ARG A 100 -22.12 -6.92 -3.14
CA ARG A 100 -22.12 -7.91 -2.05
C ARG A 100 -21.03 -8.97 -2.18
N ARG A 101 -20.68 -9.38 -3.41
CA ARG A 101 -19.57 -10.32 -3.63
C ARG A 101 -18.24 -9.68 -3.28
N ALA A 102 -18.03 -8.42 -3.69
CA ALA A 102 -16.85 -7.67 -3.31
C ALA A 102 -16.74 -7.48 -1.79
N ASP A 103 -17.84 -7.12 -1.12
CA ASP A 103 -17.87 -6.99 0.34
C ASP A 103 -17.61 -8.33 1.06
N ALA A 104 -18.19 -9.42 0.55
CA ALA A 104 -17.99 -10.76 1.13
C ALA A 104 -16.54 -11.24 0.95
N GLU A 105 -15.90 -10.90 -0.15
CA GLU A 105 -14.48 -11.18 -0.39
C GLU A 105 -13.60 -10.39 0.57
N LEU A 106 -13.87 -9.09 0.73
CA LEU A 106 -13.20 -8.23 1.71
C LEU A 106 -13.37 -8.75 3.15
N GLN A 107 -14.58 -9.19 3.52
CA GLN A 107 -14.84 -9.73 4.86
C GLN A 107 -14.15 -11.08 5.13
N ARG A 108 -13.94 -11.90 4.10
CA ARG A 108 -13.15 -13.13 4.23
C ARG A 108 -11.66 -12.87 4.45
N ILE A 109 -11.17 -11.74 3.95
CA ILE A 109 -9.77 -11.35 4.02
C ILE A 109 -9.47 -10.61 5.33
N ARG A 110 -10.42 -9.88 5.91
CA ARG A 110 -10.25 -9.14 7.18
C ARG A 110 -9.59 -9.94 8.32
N PRO A 111 -10.01 -11.17 8.65
CA PRO A 111 -9.34 -11.94 9.70
C PRO A 111 -7.89 -12.30 9.37
N LEU A 112 -7.56 -12.33 8.07
CA LEU A 112 -6.19 -12.56 7.62
C LEU A 112 -5.35 -11.29 7.72
N GLN A 113 -5.92 -10.10 7.66
CA GLN A 113 -5.20 -8.83 7.77
C GLN A 113 -4.45 -8.72 9.11
N ASP A 114 -5.06 -9.14 10.22
CA ASP A 114 -4.42 -9.13 11.54
C ASP A 114 -3.25 -10.12 11.63
N VAL A 115 -3.32 -11.23 10.89
CA VAL A 115 -2.24 -12.23 10.80
C VAL A 115 -1.17 -11.80 9.81
N LEU A 116 -1.57 -11.07 8.78
CA LEU A 116 -0.72 -10.57 7.69
C LEU A 116 -0.02 -9.27 8.07
N ALA A 117 -0.63 -8.46 8.94
CA ALA A 117 -0.02 -7.23 9.43
C ALA A 117 1.37 -7.51 10.03
N PRO A 118 2.33 -6.64 9.82
CA PRO A 118 3.63 -6.77 10.44
C PRO A 118 3.46 -6.86 11.96
N ARG A 119 4.06 -7.89 12.58
CA ARG A 119 4.03 -8.04 14.04
C ARG A 119 4.82 -6.89 14.66
N LYS A 120 4.43 -6.49 15.89
CA LYS A 120 5.26 -5.56 16.66
C LYS A 120 6.70 -6.06 16.68
N PRO A 121 7.67 -5.17 16.40
CA PRO A 121 9.07 -5.58 16.38
C PRO A 121 9.50 -6.16 17.74
N PRO A 122 10.44 -7.10 17.73
CA PRO A 122 11.01 -7.62 18.97
C PRO A 122 11.70 -6.49 19.75
N SER A 123 11.76 -6.63 21.06
CA SER A 123 12.58 -5.73 21.88
C SER A 123 14.05 -6.06 21.66
N LEU A 124 14.78 -5.11 21.09
CA LEU A 124 16.22 -5.21 20.90
C LEU A 124 16.93 -4.50 22.06
N PRO A 125 17.88 -5.16 22.76
CA PRO A 125 18.50 -4.57 23.97
C PRO A 125 19.22 -3.25 23.72
N LEU A 126 19.87 -3.11 22.56
CA LEU A 126 20.72 -1.96 22.19
C LEU A 126 20.00 -0.89 21.34
N LEU A 127 18.80 -1.18 20.86
CA LEU A 127 18.07 -0.34 19.94
C LEU A 127 16.70 0.01 20.51
N GLU A 128 16.30 1.23 20.30
CA GLU A 128 14.92 1.69 20.42
C GLU A 128 14.29 1.69 19.03
N LEU A 129 13.13 1.07 18.91
CA LEU A 129 12.51 0.85 17.62
C LEU A 129 11.01 1.16 17.70
N ALA A 130 10.53 1.91 16.73
CA ALA A 130 9.11 2.14 16.52
C ALA A 130 8.72 1.86 15.08
N SER A 131 7.48 1.45 14.88
CA SER A 131 6.95 1.17 13.55
C SER A 131 5.48 1.50 13.46
N ARG A 132 5.06 1.93 12.30
CA ARG A 132 3.64 2.14 11.97
C ARG A 132 3.35 1.55 10.61
N TYR A 133 2.26 0.83 10.54
CA TYR A 133 1.71 0.30 9.31
C TYR A 133 0.25 0.75 9.19
N ILE A 134 -0.09 1.37 8.06
CA ILE A 134 -1.43 1.88 7.77
C ILE A 134 -1.84 1.34 6.41
N PRO A 135 -2.79 0.40 6.36
CA PRO A 135 -3.27 -0.14 5.09
C PRO A 135 -4.08 0.92 4.33
N ALA A 136 -3.95 0.96 3.00
CA ALA A 136 -4.86 1.68 2.13
C ALA A 136 -6.30 1.16 2.25
N GLN A 137 -7.29 1.99 1.90
CA GLN A 137 -8.71 1.67 2.12
C GLN A 137 -9.21 0.41 1.38
N ALA A 138 -8.49 -0.12 0.42
CA ALA A 138 -8.99 -1.11 -0.54
C ALA A 138 -8.24 -2.43 -0.55
N GLY A 139 -7.93 -3.07 0.57
CA GLY A 139 -7.54 -4.47 0.47
C GLY A 139 -6.40 -4.95 1.35
N VAL A 140 -5.88 -6.11 1.03
CA VAL A 140 -4.70 -6.72 1.66
C VAL A 140 -3.46 -6.14 1.01
N SER A 141 -2.54 -5.67 1.82
CA SER A 141 -1.34 -4.93 1.49
C SER A 141 -0.20 -5.80 0.97
N GLY A 142 0.61 -5.19 0.09
CA GLY A 142 1.94 -5.65 -0.31
C GLY A 142 3.06 -5.19 0.62
N ASP A 143 2.88 -4.04 1.28
CA ASP A 143 3.87 -3.45 2.19
C ASP A 143 4.17 -4.34 3.39
N PHE A 144 5.42 -4.43 3.74
CA PHE A 144 5.86 -5.20 4.90
C PHE A 144 7.13 -4.63 5.52
N TYR A 145 7.32 -4.94 6.79
CA TYR A 145 8.62 -4.89 7.43
C TYR A 145 8.84 -6.15 8.26
N GLN A 146 10.08 -6.47 8.53
CA GLN A 146 10.49 -7.54 9.43
C GLN A 146 11.74 -7.11 10.20
N VAL A 147 11.74 -7.42 11.48
CA VAL A 147 12.91 -7.27 12.35
C VAL A 147 13.28 -8.64 12.87
N ALA A 148 14.55 -9.00 12.77
CA ALA A 148 15.09 -10.25 13.27
C ALA A 148 16.45 -9.99 13.93
N GLU A 149 16.87 -10.89 14.82
CA GLU A 149 18.15 -10.83 15.48
C GLU A 149 19.07 -11.91 14.91
N ALA A 150 20.30 -11.53 14.55
CA ALA A 150 21.33 -12.44 14.13
C ALA A 150 22.05 -13.05 15.36
N ARG A 151 22.72 -14.19 15.18
CA ARG A 151 23.42 -14.90 16.29
C ARG A 151 24.51 -14.06 16.96
N ASN A 152 25.11 -13.15 16.24
CA ASN A 152 26.14 -12.22 16.74
C ASN A 152 25.55 -11.02 17.49
N GLY A 153 24.23 -10.99 17.70
CA GLY A 153 23.51 -9.87 18.33
C GLY A 153 23.25 -8.69 17.38
N ALA A 154 23.53 -8.82 16.08
CA ALA A 154 23.16 -7.81 15.11
C ALA A 154 21.65 -7.80 14.89
N ALA A 155 21.07 -6.63 14.65
CA ALA A 155 19.69 -6.47 14.26
C ALA A 155 19.57 -6.42 12.72
N VAL A 156 18.78 -7.30 12.16
CA VAL A 156 18.42 -7.32 10.73
C VAL A 156 17.04 -6.70 10.57
N LEU A 157 16.95 -5.62 9.84
CA LEU A 157 15.71 -4.91 9.53
C LEU A 157 15.48 -4.95 8.03
N VAL A 158 14.28 -5.28 7.62
CA VAL A 158 13.87 -5.17 6.23
C VAL A 158 12.58 -4.41 6.14
N ILE A 159 12.44 -3.64 5.07
CA ILE A 159 11.20 -2.99 4.65
C ILE A 159 11.07 -3.16 3.14
N GLY A 160 9.85 -3.30 2.65
CA GLY A 160 9.62 -3.50 1.23
C GLY A 160 8.16 -3.42 0.84
N ASP A 161 7.94 -3.38 -0.47
CA ASP A 161 6.62 -3.42 -1.10
C ASP A 161 6.58 -4.47 -2.22
N VAL A 162 5.47 -5.19 -2.27
CA VAL A 162 5.17 -6.20 -3.30
C VAL A 162 4.26 -5.58 -4.34
N VAL A 163 4.73 -5.48 -5.57
CA VAL A 163 3.91 -4.98 -6.68
C VAL A 163 2.61 -5.77 -6.83
N GLY A 164 1.50 -5.06 -6.81
CA GLY A 164 0.14 -5.62 -6.86
C GLY A 164 -0.59 -5.51 -5.54
N LYS A 165 -1.85 -5.92 -5.53
CA LYS A 165 -2.73 -5.83 -4.35
C LYS A 165 -3.44 -7.15 -4.10
N GLY A 166 -3.96 -7.32 -2.90
CA GLY A 166 -4.75 -8.47 -2.52
C GLY A 166 -3.92 -9.67 -2.05
N LEU A 167 -4.55 -10.84 -2.05
CA LEU A 167 -4.03 -12.05 -1.41
C LEU A 167 -2.68 -12.53 -1.99
N THR A 168 -2.44 -12.30 -3.28
CA THR A 168 -1.18 -12.71 -3.92
C THR A 168 0.00 -11.89 -3.42
N ALA A 169 -0.15 -10.57 -3.33
CA ALA A 169 0.87 -9.68 -2.78
C ALA A 169 1.15 -10.03 -1.31
N ALA A 170 0.10 -10.20 -0.50
CA ALA A 170 0.24 -10.60 0.89
C ALA A 170 0.94 -11.95 1.11
N ARG A 171 0.66 -12.96 0.28
CA ARG A 171 1.37 -14.25 0.35
C ARG A 171 2.87 -14.09 0.10
N ARG A 172 3.25 -13.23 -0.84
CA ARG A 172 4.66 -12.95 -1.12
C ARG A 172 5.33 -12.19 0.01
N SER A 173 4.66 -11.18 0.60
CA SER A 173 5.21 -10.46 1.74
C SER A 173 5.43 -11.38 2.96
N ILE A 174 4.49 -12.31 3.23
CA ILE A 174 4.67 -13.33 4.29
C ILE A 174 5.85 -14.24 3.99
N PHE A 175 5.97 -14.71 2.74
CA PHE A 175 7.07 -15.58 2.33
C PHE A 175 8.41 -14.88 2.54
N VAL A 176 8.55 -13.64 2.09
CA VAL A 176 9.79 -12.85 2.27
C VAL A 176 10.10 -12.64 3.74
N ARG A 177 9.12 -12.26 4.56
CA ARG A 177 9.30 -12.08 6.01
C ARG A 177 9.75 -13.37 6.71
N ALA A 178 9.17 -14.51 6.32
CA ALA A 178 9.56 -15.82 6.85
C ALA A 178 10.98 -16.16 6.43
N MET A 179 11.37 -15.91 5.17
CA MET A 179 12.72 -16.12 4.68
C MET A 179 13.74 -15.26 5.41
N VAL A 180 13.47 -13.97 5.59
CA VAL A 180 14.35 -13.09 6.37
C VAL A 180 14.51 -13.59 7.79
N THR A 181 13.44 -14.00 8.46
CA THR A 181 13.50 -14.57 9.81
C THR A 181 14.33 -15.84 9.86
N ALA A 182 14.27 -16.67 8.82
CA ALA A 182 15.03 -17.91 8.74
C ALA A 182 16.52 -17.69 8.44
N CYS A 183 16.86 -16.71 7.59
CA CYS A 183 18.26 -16.44 7.23
C CYS A 183 18.99 -15.52 8.22
N ALA A 184 18.32 -14.56 8.85
CA ALA A 184 18.94 -13.59 9.75
C ALA A 184 19.87 -14.21 10.83
N PRO A 185 19.55 -15.36 11.47
CA PRO A 185 20.45 -15.97 12.40
C PRO A 185 21.82 -16.40 11.83
N TYR A 186 21.91 -16.52 10.52
CA TYR A 186 23.10 -17.07 9.85
C TYR A 186 23.78 -16.07 8.91
N LEU A 187 23.09 -15.00 8.53
CA LEU A 187 23.55 -13.99 7.59
C LEU A 187 23.43 -12.59 8.21
N ASP A 188 24.53 -11.85 8.21
CA ASP A 188 24.60 -10.46 8.65
C ASP A 188 25.13 -9.51 7.55
N ASP A 189 25.15 -9.99 6.29
CA ASP A 189 25.40 -9.19 5.09
C ASP A 189 24.06 -8.89 4.40
N PRO A 190 23.66 -7.60 4.31
CA PRO A 190 22.38 -7.21 3.72
C PRO A 190 22.23 -7.64 2.25
N ALA A 191 23.32 -7.60 1.46
CA ALA A 191 23.29 -8.04 0.07
C ALA A 191 23.13 -9.57 -0.05
N ALA A 192 23.76 -10.34 0.84
CA ALA A 192 23.57 -11.79 0.88
C ALA A 192 22.13 -12.17 1.24
N ILE A 193 21.52 -11.47 2.18
CA ILE A 193 20.10 -11.67 2.54
C ILE A 193 19.22 -11.40 1.33
N LEU A 194 19.37 -10.27 0.63
CA LEU A 194 18.58 -9.93 -0.54
C LEU A 194 18.76 -10.96 -1.66
N ARG A 195 20.00 -11.42 -1.93
CA ARG A 195 20.26 -12.48 -2.92
C ARG A 195 19.55 -13.80 -2.56
N THR A 196 19.64 -14.20 -1.29
CA THR A 196 18.99 -15.42 -0.80
C THR A 196 17.47 -15.34 -0.98
N VAL A 197 16.86 -14.21 -0.59
CA VAL A 197 15.43 -13.98 -0.78
C VAL A 197 15.04 -14.00 -2.25
N ASN A 198 15.83 -13.37 -3.14
CA ASN A 198 15.58 -13.39 -4.58
C ASN A 198 15.60 -14.81 -5.16
N THR A 199 16.64 -15.59 -4.84
CA THR A 199 16.78 -16.95 -5.33
C THR A 199 15.58 -17.80 -4.95
N GLU A 200 15.16 -17.76 -3.69
CA GLU A 200 14.01 -18.53 -3.21
C GLU A 200 12.68 -17.99 -3.76
N LEU A 201 12.54 -16.68 -3.93
CA LEU A 201 11.36 -16.07 -4.50
C LEU A 201 11.14 -16.52 -5.95
N VAL A 202 12.22 -16.52 -6.75
CA VAL A 202 12.16 -16.99 -8.16
C VAL A 202 11.98 -18.49 -8.23
N HIS A 203 12.60 -19.27 -7.34
CA HIS A 203 12.42 -20.72 -7.28
C HIS A 203 10.96 -21.12 -6.98
N GLN A 204 10.32 -20.43 -6.04
CA GLN A 204 8.96 -20.71 -5.60
C GLN A 204 7.88 -20.19 -6.56
N HIS A 205 8.10 -19.04 -7.18
CA HIS A 205 7.07 -18.30 -7.91
C HIS A 205 7.40 -18.05 -9.39
N GLY A 206 8.62 -18.43 -9.84
CA GLY A 206 9.15 -18.06 -11.15
C GLY A 206 9.50 -16.58 -11.24
N ALA A 207 10.34 -16.23 -12.21
CA ALA A 207 10.58 -14.83 -12.56
C ALA A 207 9.29 -14.21 -13.13
N SER A 208 8.86 -13.08 -12.61
CA SER A 208 7.56 -12.49 -12.98
C SER A 208 7.54 -10.97 -12.88
N ALA A 209 6.54 -10.36 -13.53
CA ALA A 209 6.25 -8.94 -13.41
C ALA A 209 5.74 -8.51 -12.02
N GLN A 210 5.48 -9.46 -11.12
CA GLN A 210 5.13 -9.18 -9.73
C GLN A 210 6.40 -9.20 -8.88
N PHE A 211 7.19 -8.17 -8.98
CA PHE A 211 8.44 -7.99 -8.26
C PHE A 211 8.25 -7.38 -6.86
N ILE A 212 9.32 -7.32 -6.11
CA ILE A 212 9.35 -6.78 -4.74
C ILE A 212 10.46 -5.75 -4.66
N THR A 213 10.16 -4.55 -4.21
CA THR A 213 11.18 -3.61 -3.77
C THR A 213 11.50 -3.89 -2.30
N MET A 214 12.79 -3.93 -1.94
CA MET A 214 13.19 -4.28 -0.59
C MET A 214 14.50 -3.60 -0.20
N LEU A 215 14.51 -2.98 0.96
CA LEU A 215 15.70 -2.50 1.66
C LEU A 215 16.02 -3.46 2.80
N CYS A 216 17.27 -3.89 2.89
CA CYS A 216 17.79 -4.64 4.01
C CYS A 216 18.85 -3.81 4.75
N VAL A 217 18.68 -3.65 6.03
CA VAL A 217 19.56 -2.90 6.94
C VAL A 217 20.03 -3.84 8.05
N VAL A 218 21.31 -3.83 8.34
CA VAL A 218 21.90 -4.58 9.45
C VAL A 218 22.62 -3.62 10.39
N VAL A 219 22.23 -3.63 11.65
CA VAL A 219 22.84 -2.85 12.73
C VAL A 219 23.59 -3.81 13.63
N LYS A 220 24.92 -3.68 13.71
CA LYS A 220 25.77 -4.49 14.57
C LYS A 220 25.79 -3.98 16.02
N PRO A 221 26.20 -4.78 16.99
CA PRO A 221 26.28 -4.35 18.39
C PRO A 221 27.22 -3.17 18.64
N ASP A 222 28.22 -2.96 17.77
CA ASP A 222 29.13 -1.82 17.79
C ASP A 222 28.56 -0.56 17.15
N MET A 223 27.25 -0.57 16.81
CA MET A 223 26.53 0.49 16.09
C MET A 223 27.03 0.73 14.67
N THR A 224 27.76 -0.20 14.07
CA THR A 224 28.01 -0.19 12.62
C THR A 224 26.73 -0.54 11.90
N LEU A 225 26.38 0.29 10.92
CA LEU A 225 25.23 0.15 10.04
C LEU A 225 25.68 -0.28 8.65
N THR A 226 25.09 -1.33 8.13
CA THR A 226 25.25 -1.71 6.71
C THR A 226 23.87 -1.87 6.07
N TRP A 227 23.76 -1.54 4.79
CA TRP A 227 22.50 -1.68 4.06
C TRP A 227 22.72 -1.99 2.58
N ALA A 228 21.71 -2.63 1.98
CA ALA A 228 21.62 -2.83 0.54
C ALA A 228 20.17 -2.67 0.09
N SER A 229 19.96 -2.13 -1.10
CA SER A 229 18.62 -1.89 -1.65
C SER A 229 18.42 -2.63 -2.96
N ALA A 230 17.27 -3.26 -3.07
CA ALA A 230 16.74 -3.87 -4.27
C ALA A 230 15.53 -3.06 -4.78
N GLY A 231 15.77 -1.88 -5.35
CA GLY A 231 14.74 -1.00 -5.90
C GLY A 231 13.93 -0.21 -4.87
N HIS A 232 14.35 -0.17 -3.59
CA HIS A 232 13.64 0.49 -2.50
C HIS A 232 14.36 1.77 -2.06
N PRO A 233 13.66 2.80 -1.52
CA PRO A 233 14.31 3.98 -0.98
C PRO A 233 15.40 3.64 0.06
N PRO A 234 16.53 4.39 0.11
CA PRO A 234 17.58 4.17 1.10
C PRO A 234 17.13 4.58 2.51
N PRO A 235 17.85 4.16 3.56
CA PRO A 235 17.60 4.66 4.90
C PRO A 235 17.93 6.14 4.97
N VAL A 236 17.14 6.93 5.70
CA VAL A 236 17.38 8.35 5.92
C VAL A 236 17.70 8.61 7.38
N ALA A 237 18.49 9.65 7.67
CA ALA A 237 18.75 10.06 9.04
C ALA A 237 17.48 10.62 9.68
N LEU A 238 17.23 10.25 10.94
CA LEU A 238 16.03 10.69 11.67
C LEU A 238 16.09 12.18 12.07
N GLU A 239 17.29 12.77 12.06
CA GLU A 239 17.53 14.16 12.43
C GLU A 239 17.06 15.16 11.35
N ASP A 240 17.27 14.82 10.08
CA ASP A 240 17.06 15.76 8.97
C ASP A 240 16.39 15.16 7.74
N GLY A 241 16.20 13.82 7.72
CA GLY A 241 15.63 13.11 6.59
C GLY A 241 16.56 12.97 5.39
N GLU A 242 17.85 13.28 5.55
CA GLU A 242 18.81 13.09 4.47
C GLU A 242 19.18 11.61 4.31
N PRO A 243 19.31 11.12 3.06
CA PRO A 243 19.73 9.74 2.80
C PRO A 243 21.10 9.43 3.38
N LEU A 244 21.27 8.22 3.93
CA LEU A 244 22.58 7.74 4.38
C LEU A 244 23.43 7.29 3.19
N GLY A 245 24.03 8.25 2.49
CA GLY A 245 24.88 8.00 1.32
C GLY A 245 24.09 7.86 0.01
N HIS A 246 24.81 7.93 -1.09
CA HIS A 246 24.28 7.76 -2.44
C HIS A 246 24.68 6.38 -2.96
N LEU A 247 23.84 5.38 -2.70
CA LEU A 247 24.00 4.07 -3.32
C LEU A 247 22.99 3.93 -4.46
N PRO A 248 23.40 3.34 -5.60
CA PRO A 248 22.45 2.95 -6.61
C PRO A 248 21.47 1.93 -6.03
N THR A 249 20.20 2.14 -6.24
CA THR A 249 19.19 1.15 -5.94
C THR A 249 19.29 0.02 -6.95
N GLY A 250 19.58 -1.20 -6.49
CA GLY A 250 19.61 -2.39 -7.33
C GLY A 250 18.24 -2.69 -7.96
N HIS A 251 18.20 -3.70 -8.82
CA HIS A 251 16.94 -4.16 -9.41
C HIS A 251 16.04 -4.80 -8.36
N PRO A 252 14.71 -4.60 -8.46
CA PRO A 252 13.75 -5.27 -7.57
C PRO A 252 13.89 -6.80 -7.60
N LEU A 253 13.52 -7.46 -6.50
CA LEU A 253 13.56 -8.91 -6.35
C LEU A 253 12.46 -9.60 -7.15
N GLY A 254 12.73 -10.80 -7.66
CA GLY A 254 11.76 -11.65 -8.35
C GLY A 254 11.61 -11.37 -9.84
N ILE A 255 12.35 -10.41 -10.42
CA ILE A 255 12.33 -10.13 -11.86
C ILE A 255 13.19 -11.14 -12.62
N ALA A 256 14.34 -11.49 -12.08
CA ALA A 256 15.31 -12.38 -12.71
C ALA A 256 15.87 -13.38 -11.68
N PRO A 257 16.31 -14.58 -12.14
CA PRO A 257 16.94 -15.57 -11.25
C PRO A 257 18.20 -15.04 -10.57
N GLU A 258 18.98 -14.29 -11.30
CA GLU A 258 20.18 -13.63 -10.79
C GLU A 258 19.92 -12.13 -10.71
N ILE A 259 20.21 -11.53 -9.56
CA ILE A 259 20.25 -10.07 -9.42
C ILE A 259 21.69 -9.61 -9.60
N ALA A 260 21.84 -8.45 -10.25
CA ALA A 260 23.13 -7.79 -10.37
C ALA A 260 23.78 -7.59 -9.00
N GLU A 261 25.09 -7.39 -8.98
CA GLU A 261 25.81 -7.11 -7.74
C GLU A 261 25.14 -5.93 -7.02
N LEU A 262 24.75 -6.16 -5.78
CA LEU A 262 24.13 -5.14 -4.92
C LEU A 262 25.24 -4.43 -4.15
N GLU A 263 25.29 -3.12 -4.30
CA GLU A 263 26.19 -2.31 -3.49
C GLU A 263 25.76 -2.29 -2.04
N VAL A 264 26.75 -2.35 -1.13
CA VAL A 264 26.53 -2.32 0.32
C VAL A 264 27.03 -0.99 0.87
N GLY A 265 26.12 -0.22 1.46
CA GLY A 265 26.45 0.97 2.20
C GLY A 265 26.97 0.67 3.59
N HIS A 266 27.85 1.52 4.07
CA HIS A 266 28.44 1.43 5.40
C HIS A 266 28.42 2.79 6.08
N ALA A 267 27.95 2.84 7.33
CA ALA A 267 27.99 4.04 8.16
C ALA A 267 28.00 3.65 9.65
N ALA A 268 28.30 4.61 10.50
CA ALA A 268 27.89 4.50 11.91
C ALA A 268 26.39 4.81 12.01
N LEU A 269 25.66 4.10 12.87
CA LEU A 269 24.27 4.42 13.17
C LEU A 269 24.22 5.83 13.78
N PRO A 270 23.52 6.80 13.18
CA PRO A 270 23.41 8.15 13.72
C PRO A 270 22.83 8.13 15.15
N ALA A 271 23.26 9.07 15.99
CA ALA A 271 22.78 9.18 17.35
C ALA A 271 21.27 9.42 17.44
N GLY A 272 20.72 10.22 16.53
CA GLY A 272 19.28 10.41 16.39
C GLY A 272 18.56 9.22 15.80
N GLY A 273 19.27 8.32 15.10
CA GLY A 273 18.73 7.13 14.48
C GLY A 273 18.45 7.28 12.98
N ILE A 274 17.76 6.29 12.44
CA ILE A 274 17.37 6.19 11.03
C ILE A 274 15.88 5.96 10.86
N LEU A 275 15.35 6.37 9.72
CA LEU A 275 14.01 6.12 9.25
C LEU A 275 14.05 5.27 7.99
N LEU A 276 13.20 4.26 7.94
CA LEU A 276 12.89 3.43 6.78
C LEU A 276 11.42 3.63 6.44
N TYR A 277 11.07 3.73 5.16
CA TYR A 277 9.69 3.97 4.76
C TYR A 277 9.38 3.39 3.38
N THR A 278 8.12 3.04 3.12
CA THR A 278 7.61 2.68 1.81
C THR A 278 7.11 3.91 1.07
N ASP A 279 6.94 3.79 -0.24
CA ASP A 279 6.51 4.89 -1.11
C ASP A 279 5.10 5.43 -0.78
N GLY A 280 4.26 4.66 -0.06
CA GLY A 280 2.99 5.15 0.46
C GLY A 280 3.12 6.39 1.36
N LEU A 281 4.29 6.62 1.98
CA LEU A 281 4.58 7.87 2.70
C LEU A 281 4.80 9.02 1.73
N THR A 282 5.66 8.84 0.74
CA THR A 282 6.02 9.88 -0.25
C THR A 282 4.90 10.15 -1.23
N ASP A 283 4.16 9.12 -1.61
CA ASP A 283 3.05 9.18 -2.58
C ASP A 283 1.72 9.64 -1.96
N ALA A 284 1.65 9.84 -0.65
CA ALA A 284 0.48 10.39 0.02
C ALA A 284 0.04 11.70 -0.67
N ARG A 285 -1.23 11.77 -1.10
CA ARG A 285 -1.78 12.92 -1.83
C ARG A 285 -3.28 13.06 -1.61
N PRO A 286 -3.82 14.29 -1.64
CA PRO A 286 -5.26 14.51 -1.61
C PRO A 286 -5.96 13.87 -2.81
N PRO A 287 -7.21 13.45 -2.69
CA PRO A 287 -7.98 12.95 -3.81
C PRO A 287 -8.19 14.05 -4.87
N GLY A 288 -7.90 13.73 -6.16
CA GLY A 288 -8.01 14.67 -7.30
C GLY A 288 -6.84 14.56 -8.26
N ARG A 289 -6.96 15.19 -9.44
CA ARG A 289 -6.04 14.97 -10.57
C ARG A 289 -4.76 15.83 -10.57
N SER A 290 -4.56 16.77 -9.65
CA SER A 290 -3.52 17.80 -9.81
C SER A 290 -2.75 18.15 -8.55
N PHE A 291 -2.57 17.22 -7.61
CA PHE A 291 -1.82 17.53 -6.40
C PHE A 291 -0.44 16.87 -6.42
N GLN A 292 0.57 17.65 -6.02
CA GLN A 292 1.90 17.11 -5.76
C GLN A 292 1.83 16.09 -4.60
N PRO A 293 2.59 15.00 -4.67
CA PRO A 293 2.68 14.04 -3.57
C PRO A 293 3.35 14.69 -2.34
N PHE A 294 3.29 14.01 -1.21
CA PHE A 294 3.93 14.41 0.04
C PHE A 294 5.44 14.62 -0.19
N GLY A 295 6.08 13.63 -0.80
CA GLY A 295 7.47 13.71 -1.27
C GLY A 295 8.50 13.67 -0.15
N GLU A 296 9.74 13.36 -0.50
CA GLU A 296 10.86 13.25 0.44
C GLU A 296 11.20 14.58 1.13
N SER A 297 11.09 15.70 0.42
CA SER A 297 11.37 17.01 0.99
C SER A 297 10.53 17.35 2.22
N ARG A 298 9.28 16.87 2.27
CA ARG A 298 8.44 17.08 3.45
C ARG A 298 8.83 16.16 4.60
N ILE A 299 9.31 14.95 4.31
CA ILE A 299 9.86 14.06 5.36
C ILE A 299 10.96 14.79 6.11
N GLY A 300 11.95 15.34 5.38
CA GLY A 300 13.04 16.09 5.98
C GLY A 300 12.60 17.33 6.75
N LEU A 301 11.59 18.07 6.27
CA LEU A 301 11.05 19.23 7.00
C LEU A 301 10.42 18.80 8.33
N PHE A 302 9.57 17.78 8.33
CA PHE A 302 8.92 17.30 9.55
C PHE A 302 9.90 16.70 10.55
N LEU A 303 10.95 16.00 10.09
CA LEU A 303 11.97 15.44 10.98
C LEU A 303 12.80 16.54 11.66
N ARG A 304 13.17 17.59 10.92
CA ARG A 304 13.87 18.76 11.50
C ARG A 304 13.04 19.51 12.54
N GLU A 305 11.72 19.58 12.37
CA GLU A 305 10.82 20.18 13.35
C GLU A 305 10.76 19.39 14.68
N LEU A 306 11.02 18.09 14.62
CA LEU A 306 10.95 17.19 15.77
C LEU A 306 12.23 17.14 16.63
N ASP A 307 13.32 17.68 16.14
CA ASP A 307 14.63 17.89 16.81
C ASP A 307 14.96 16.86 17.93
N GLY A 308 15.40 15.69 17.54
CA GLY A 308 15.79 14.64 18.49
C GLY A 308 14.65 13.84 19.12
N ALA A 309 13.45 13.88 18.54
CA ALA A 309 12.30 13.11 19.00
C ALA A 309 12.58 11.61 19.10
N ALA A 310 11.86 10.94 19.98
CA ALA A 310 11.90 9.49 20.08
C ALA A 310 11.36 8.83 18.80
N PRO A 311 11.79 7.59 18.45
CA PRO A 311 11.32 6.90 17.26
C PRO A 311 9.81 6.78 17.15
N ASP A 312 9.10 6.56 18.25
CA ASP A 312 7.65 6.47 18.30
C ASP A 312 6.97 7.80 18.00
N GLU A 313 7.50 8.90 18.51
CA GLU A 313 7.02 10.25 18.24
C GLU A 313 7.23 10.64 16.78
N ALA A 314 8.41 10.37 16.22
CA ALA A 314 8.73 10.63 14.82
C ALA A 314 7.82 9.84 13.86
N VAL A 315 7.64 8.54 14.10
CA VAL A 315 6.77 7.67 13.32
C VAL A 315 5.32 8.14 13.39
N GLU A 316 4.83 8.47 14.60
CA GLU A 316 3.46 8.95 14.78
C GLU A 316 3.23 10.31 14.09
N HIS A 317 4.18 11.23 14.20
CA HIS A 317 4.08 12.56 13.60
C HIS A 317 4.05 12.49 12.08
N LEU A 318 4.99 11.77 11.47
CA LEU A 318 5.06 11.58 10.01
C LEU A 318 3.80 10.91 9.45
N THR A 319 3.34 9.85 10.10
CA THR A 319 2.15 9.13 9.63
C THR A 319 0.89 9.97 9.76
N ARG A 320 0.73 10.75 10.83
CA ARG A 320 -0.37 11.72 10.97
C ARG A 320 -0.29 12.83 9.91
N ALA A 321 0.91 13.35 9.64
CA ALA A 321 1.11 14.39 8.64
C ALA A 321 0.72 13.89 7.23
N ALA A 322 1.14 12.69 6.83
CA ALA A 322 0.77 12.07 5.57
C ALA A 322 -0.75 11.81 5.45
N GLN A 323 -1.38 11.31 6.54
CA GLN A 323 -2.83 11.12 6.58
C GLN A 323 -3.61 12.43 6.50
N ALA A 324 -3.17 13.46 7.22
CA ALA A 324 -3.78 14.79 7.15
C ALA A 324 -3.63 15.40 5.76
N PHE A 325 -2.45 15.27 5.14
CA PHE A 325 -2.17 15.74 3.80
C PHE A 325 -3.06 15.05 2.76
N SER A 326 -3.26 13.73 2.87
CA SER A 326 -4.12 12.94 2.00
C SER A 326 -5.62 13.03 2.34
N ARG A 327 -6.01 13.88 3.30
CA ARG A 327 -7.39 14.03 3.81
C ARG A 327 -7.99 12.70 4.30
N GLY A 328 -7.16 11.88 4.90
CA GLY A 328 -7.56 10.58 5.48
C GLY A 328 -7.69 9.43 4.48
N SER A 329 -7.42 9.65 3.19
CA SER A 329 -7.48 8.61 2.15
C SER A 329 -6.11 8.42 1.52
N LEU A 330 -5.32 7.48 2.05
CA LEU A 330 -4.04 7.13 1.47
C LEU A 330 -4.23 6.38 0.14
N PRO A 331 -3.48 6.74 -0.92
CA PRO A 331 -3.57 6.08 -2.22
C PRO A 331 -2.92 4.70 -2.22
N ASP A 332 -1.94 4.49 -1.35
CA ASP A 332 -1.27 3.22 -1.12
C ASP A 332 -1.04 2.93 0.36
N ASP A 333 -0.61 1.71 0.64
CA ASP A 333 -0.23 1.27 1.98
C ASP A 333 0.96 2.09 2.47
N LEU A 334 1.03 2.34 3.77
CA LEU A 334 2.09 3.15 4.36
C LEU A 334 2.77 2.35 5.46
N CYS A 335 4.05 2.12 5.29
CA CYS A 335 4.88 1.48 6.30
C CYS A 335 6.06 2.40 6.67
N VAL A 336 6.28 2.61 7.96
CA VAL A 336 7.37 3.43 8.49
C VAL A 336 8.00 2.70 9.66
N VAL A 337 9.31 2.66 9.70
CA VAL A 337 10.11 2.08 10.79
C VAL A 337 11.21 3.06 11.17
N ALA A 338 11.29 3.43 12.44
CA ALA A 338 12.35 4.26 12.98
C ALA A 338 13.16 3.47 14.01
N VAL A 339 14.47 3.66 13.98
CA VAL A 339 15.42 2.94 14.86
C VAL A 339 16.47 3.91 15.33
N ARG A 340 16.75 3.93 16.63
CA ARG A 340 17.90 4.69 17.19
C ARG A 340 18.67 3.85 18.22
N PRO A 341 19.93 4.19 18.53
CA PRO A 341 20.67 3.60 19.62
C PRO A 341 19.94 3.82 20.96
N ARG A 342 19.91 2.78 21.80
CA ARG A 342 19.47 2.92 23.19
C ARG A 342 20.69 3.20 24.05
N PHE A 343 20.92 4.46 24.35
CA PHE A 343 22.03 4.86 25.19
C PHE A 343 21.80 4.35 26.63
N LYS A 344 22.69 3.45 27.11
CA LYS A 344 22.86 3.24 28.54
C LYS A 344 23.93 4.20 29.01
N GLU A 345 23.72 4.94 30.09
CA GLU A 345 24.70 5.86 30.68
C GLU A 345 26.09 5.22 30.87
N GLN A 346 26.16 3.90 31.08
CA GLN A 346 27.39 3.14 31.22
C GLN A 346 28.27 2.99 29.95
N TRP A 347 27.75 3.31 28.78
CA TRP A 347 28.52 3.18 27.52
C TRP A 347 29.48 4.38 27.30
N TYR A 348 29.12 5.54 27.85
CA TYR A 348 29.97 6.74 27.82
C TYR A 348 31.20 6.61 28.74
N GLU A 349 31.11 5.90 29.83
CA GLU A 349 32.23 5.68 30.77
C GLU A 349 33.29 4.71 30.24
N SER A 350 32.97 3.88 29.27
CA SER A 350 33.91 2.86 28.71
C SER A 350 34.74 3.34 27.51
N GLY A 351 34.64 4.60 27.11
CA GLY A 351 35.49 5.21 26.05
C GLY A 351 35.25 4.68 24.63
N GLY A 352 34.25 3.81 24.41
CA GLY A 352 34.02 3.13 23.14
C GLY A 352 33.38 3.98 22.05
N ALA A 353 32.69 5.06 22.41
CA ALA A 353 31.89 5.84 21.46
C ALA A 353 32.49 7.15 20.98
N ALA A 354 33.48 7.68 21.68
CA ALA A 354 34.03 9.01 21.38
C ALA A 354 34.82 9.07 20.03
N SER A 355 35.15 7.93 19.45
CA SER A 355 35.89 7.87 18.18
C SER A 355 35.00 7.68 16.95
N ALA A 356 33.71 7.36 17.11
CA ALA A 356 32.83 6.99 15.99
C ALA A 356 31.74 8.04 15.70
N VAL A 357 31.54 9.00 16.59
CA VAL A 357 30.65 10.14 16.32
C VAL A 357 31.46 11.18 15.56
N ALA A 358 31.65 10.97 14.28
CA ALA A 358 32.28 11.97 13.41
C ALA A 358 31.49 13.26 13.46
N ASP A 359 32.20 14.32 13.89
CA ASP A 359 31.87 15.73 13.81
C ASP A 359 31.08 16.05 12.53
N PRO A 360 29.96 16.77 12.59
CA PRO A 360 29.24 17.29 11.42
C PRO A 360 30.15 18.04 10.43
N ALA A 361 31.27 18.64 10.93
CA ALA A 361 32.30 19.23 10.10
C ALA A 361 33.07 18.22 9.25
N ALA A 362 33.28 16.99 9.72
CA ALA A 362 33.94 15.93 8.96
C ALA A 362 33.06 15.40 7.82
N ARG A 363 31.73 15.41 7.97
CA ARG A 363 30.77 15.07 6.89
C ARG A 363 30.80 16.12 5.77
N ARG A 364 30.91 17.42 6.10
CA ARG A 364 31.05 18.49 5.10
C ARG A 364 32.38 18.41 4.36
N ALA A 365 33.47 18.10 5.06
CA ALA A 365 34.79 17.93 4.43
C ALA A 365 34.83 16.72 3.48
N ALA A 366 34.17 15.62 3.79
CA ALA A 366 34.07 14.47 2.89
C ALA A 366 33.23 14.78 1.64
N ALA A 367 32.14 15.53 1.77
CA ALA A 367 31.33 15.99 0.63
C ALA A 367 32.07 17.00 -0.27
N GLU A 368 32.94 17.85 0.27
CA GLU A 368 33.74 18.78 -0.49
C GLU A 368 34.90 18.09 -1.25
N VAL A 369 35.46 17.01 -0.71
CA VAL A 369 36.51 16.21 -1.40
C VAL A 369 35.90 15.47 -2.60
N ASP A 370 34.67 14.96 -2.49
CA ASP A 370 34.00 14.25 -3.60
C ASP A 370 33.51 15.23 -4.69
N ALA A 371 33.07 16.42 -4.31
CA ALA A 371 32.73 17.49 -5.25
C ALA A 371 33.97 18.07 -5.99
N GLY A 372 35.16 18.03 -5.38
CA GLY A 372 36.43 18.48 -5.97
C GLY A 372 37.01 17.51 -6.99
N ASN A 373 36.64 16.24 -6.95
CA ASN A 373 37.24 15.23 -7.84
C ASN A 373 36.45 14.98 -9.14
N SER A 374 35.27 15.60 -9.29
CA SER A 374 34.45 15.52 -10.52
C SER A 374 34.81 16.57 -11.58
N GLY A 375 35.84 17.38 -11.34
CA GLY A 375 36.22 18.55 -12.14
C GLY A 375 37.44 18.44 -13.04
N ALA A 376 38.02 17.27 -13.30
CA ALA A 376 39.22 17.18 -14.16
C ALA A 376 39.25 15.90 -14.96
N ALA A 377 38.73 15.91 -16.19
CA ALA A 377 39.30 15.27 -17.38
C ALA A 377 38.39 15.42 -18.61
N HIS A 378 38.53 16.52 -19.32
CA HIS A 378 38.34 16.54 -20.77
C HIS A 378 39.69 16.36 -21.42
N PRO A 379 39.91 15.41 -22.31
CA PRO A 379 40.91 15.53 -23.35
C PRO A 379 40.27 15.94 -24.67
N GLU A 380 40.94 16.95 -25.26
CA GLU A 380 40.68 17.54 -26.55
C GLU A 380 40.62 16.54 -27.70
N ALA A 381 39.83 16.92 -28.68
CA ALA A 381 39.78 16.34 -30.03
C ALA A 381 41.09 16.61 -30.79
N VAL A 382 41.66 15.57 -31.39
CA VAL A 382 42.63 15.70 -32.49
C VAL A 382 42.03 15.05 -33.73
N HIS A 383 41.86 15.91 -34.76
CA HIS A 383 41.62 15.58 -36.17
C HIS A 383 42.79 14.79 -36.77
N ALA A 384 42.45 13.82 -37.65
CA ALA A 384 42.97 13.64 -39.02
C ALA A 384 42.58 12.23 -39.51
N ALA A 385 41.73 12.16 -40.50
CA ALA A 385 42.00 11.90 -41.89
C ALA A 385 42.82 10.59 -42.17
N ASP A 386 42.23 9.56 -42.70
CA ASP A 386 42.42 9.10 -44.09
C ASP A 386 41.80 7.69 -44.29
N SER A 387 40.99 7.57 -45.31
CA SER A 387 40.57 6.28 -45.88
C SER A 387 41.69 5.78 -46.84
N PRO A 388 41.82 4.46 -47.14
CA PRO A 388 41.15 4.03 -48.37
C PRO A 388 40.50 2.62 -48.35
N ARG A 389 39.60 2.49 -49.31
CA ARG A 389 38.88 1.32 -49.85
C ARG A 389 39.73 0.11 -50.18
N ALA A 390 39.16 -1.08 -50.02
CA ALA A 390 39.15 -2.22 -51.00
C ALA A 390 38.31 -3.38 -50.45
N ARG A 391 37.13 -3.64 -51.04
CA ARG A 391 36.80 -4.72 -52.00
C ARG A 391 36.77 -6.12 -51.43
N GLU A 392 35.53 -6.58 -51.50
CA GLU A 392 35.07 -7.97 -51.54
C GLU A 392 35.91 -8.92 -52.42
N PRO A 393 35.74 -10.24 -52.33
CA PRO A 393 34.47 -10.88 -52.63
C PRO A 393 33.82 -11.61 -51.47
#